data_2b68d4a4318aaa1bf643394d99ae8a9c
#
_entry.id   2b68d4a4318aaa1bf643394d99ae8a9c
#
_cell.length_a   1.000
_cell.length_b   1.000
_cell.length_c   1.000
_cell.angle_alpha   90.00
_cell.angle_beta   90.00
_cell.angle_gamma   90.00
#
_symmetry.space_group_name_H-M   'P 1'
#
loop_
_entity.id
_entity.type
_entity.pdbx_description
1 polymer ?
#
loop_
_entity_poly.entity_id
_entity_poly.type
_entity_poly.pdbx_seq_one_letter_code
_entity_poly.pdbx_strand_id
1 'polypeptide(L)'
;IETARTVLNRLHGRAILADEVGLGKTIEAGLILKEYMLRGLVQNALILVPASLVSQWTRELNEKFAIPAVAQKKAWMWEKYEILVASIDTAKREPHRNYVLNRDYDLIIIDEAHKLKNRRTRNFQFANELRKKYCLLLTATPVQNDLQELYNLVTLLKPGQLGGQQTFQSRYVAGKRQPKNEALLKEEIRKVMIRNERKDNPIPFPKRHVHTVTLDLTEAERALYDGITDFVRGRYKRGDRTLSSFLSLVTLQREACSSREATFLTLFKLFKKEIQGQKQLPADVEHVIQLLKQVDEQSKARQMLELVQKIDEKVIVFTGYRATQDMLRRVLQNHGITSVPYRGNFNRNKKDWMRQLFQQRAQVMVATEAGGEGINLQFCHNVINYDMPWNPMRVEQRIGRVHRLGQQNDVTIYNLCTRDTIEEYIIRLLHEKINLFQLVVGELDTILEQVDLKEKKLEKNIMKIVLEAEDDEEVKRRLSQLGDTLSDAQHLVNKQPSRLKDVLNP
;
A
#
# COMPACT_ATOMS: atom_id res chain seq x y z
N ILE A 1 -1.21 26.10 2.39
CA ILE A 1 -1.01 27.35 3.17
C ILE A 1 -2.14 27.50 4.19
N GLU A 2 -3.39 27.36 3.79
CA GLU A 2 -4.55 27.51 4.67
C GLU A 2 -4.52 26.52 5.85
N THR A 3 -4.23 25.24 5.59
CA THR A 3 -4.01 24.21 6.62
C THR A 3 -2.98 24.65 7.65
N ALA A 4 -1.81 25.15 7.19
CA ALA A 4 -0.76 25.63 8.09
C ALA A 4 -1.25 26.81 8.94
N ARG A 5 -1.93 27.78 8.32
CA ARG A 5 -2.53 28.92 9.01
C ARG A 5 -3.54 28.50 10.08
N THR A 6 -4.38 27.52 9.76
CA THR A 6 -5.38 26.98 10.70
C THR A 6 -4.72 26.29 11.89
N VAL A 7 -3.69 25.46 11.64
CA VAL A 7 -2.93 24.77 12.71
C VAL A 7 -2.27 25.77 13.65
N LEU A 8 -1.67 26.82 13.10
CA LEU A 8 -0.98 27.84 13.87
C LEU A 8 -1.95 28.66 14.73
N ASN A 9 -3.01 29.17 14.12
CA ASN A 9 -3.86 30.18 14.75
C ASN A 9 -5.01 29.56 15.58
N ARG A 10 -5.59 28.43 15.12
CA ARG A 10 -6.79 27.85 15.72
C ARG A 10 -6.51 26.57 16.51
N LEU A 11 -5.63 25.71 16.02
CA LEU A 11 -5.37 24.42 16.65
C LEU A 11 -4.13 24.42 17.55
N HIS A 12 -3.44 25.57 17.65
CA HIS A 12 -2.30 25.81 18.54
C HIS A 12 -1.21 24.70 18.46
N GLY A 13 -0.93 24.24 17.25
CA GLY A 13 0.13 23.27 16.97
C GLY A 13 -0.16 21.84 17.38
N ARG A 14 -1.41 21.50 17.71
CA ARG A 14 -1.85 20.14 18.00
C ARG A 14 -2.96 19.75 17.04
N ALA A 15 -2.59 19.04 15.97
CA ALA A 15 -3.51 18.74 14.87
C ALA A 15 -3.37 17.33 14.32
N ILE A 16 -4.51 16.75 13.92
CA ILE A 16 -4.57 15.59 13.02
C ILE A 16 -4.74 16.15 11.60
N LEU A 17 -3.75 15.92 10.72
CA LEU A 17 -3.87 16.22 9.31
C LEU A 17 -4.39 14.97 8.62
N ALA A 18 -5.68 14.98 8.27
CA ALA A 18 -6.42 13.81 7.79
C ALA A 18 -6.73 13.88 6.28
N ASP A 19 -5.97 14.65 5.53
CA ASP A 19 -6.13 14.85 4.09
C ASP A 19 -6.03 13.54 3.32
N GLU A 20 -6.71 13.47 2.19
CA GLU A 20 -6.62 12.32 1.29
C GLU A 20 -5.19 12.05 0.83
N VAL A 21 -4.93 10.81 0.43
CA VAL A 21 -3.61 10.40 -0.07
C VAL A 21 -3.23 11.22 -1.29
N GLY A 22 -2.00 11.76 -1.30
CA GLY A 22 -1.46 12.53 -2.43
C GLY A 22 -1.71 14.03 -2.37
N LEU A 23 -2.47 14.56 -1.40
CA LEU A 23 -2.70 16.01 -1.24
C LEU A 23 -1.52 16.77 -0.62
N GLY A 24 -0.45 16.08 -0.22
CA GLY A 24 0.76 16.76 0.22
C GLY A 24 0.88 16.98 1.72
N LYS A 25 0.35 16.10 2.57
CA LYS A 25 0.49 16.15 4.04
C LYS A 25 1.93 16.42 4.51
N THR A 26 2.93 15.87 3.85
CA THR A 26 4.35 16.15 4.11
C THR A 26 4.71 17.60 3.89
N ILE A 27 4.16 18.22 2.84
CA ILE A 27 4.37 19.65 2.53
C ILE A 27 3.70 20.53 3.58
N GLU A 28 2.48 20.20 3.98
CA GLU A 28 1.76 20.93 5.03
C GLU A 28 2.51 20.88 6.37
N ALA A 29 2.93 19.68 6.78
CA ALA A 29 3.70 19.50 7.99
C ALA A 29 5.07 20.20 7.93
N GLY A 30 5.73 20.21 6.77
CA GLY A 30 6.98 20.94 6.53
C GLY A 30 6.79 22.45 6.62
N LEU A 31 5.69 22.99 6.07
CA LEU A 31 5.34 24.41 6.19
C LEU A 31 5.08 24.80 7.66
N ILE A 32 4.32 23.98 8.39
CA ILE A 32 4.03 24.22 9.80
C ILE A 32 5.33 24.22 10.62
N LEU A 33 6.18 23.22 10.43
CA LEU A 33 7.47 23.14 11.12
C LEU A 33 8.34 24.36 10.79
N LYS A 34 8.44 24.74 9.50
CA LYS A 34 9.23 25.93 9.09
C LYS A 34 8.73 27.20 9.73
N GLU A 35 7.43 27.42 9.75
CA GLU A 35 6.82 28.60 10.35
C GLU A 35 7.06 28.67 11.86
N TYR A 36 6.93 27.54 12.58
CA TYR A 36 7.24 27.49 14.00
C TYR A 36 8.72 27.76 14.31
N MET A 37 9.63 27.29 13.45
CA MET A 37 11.06 27.58 13.57
C MET A 37 11.34 29.05 13.33
N LEU A 38 10.74 29.66 12.31
CA LEU A 38 10.92 31.09 12.01
C LEU A 38 10.40 32.00 13.14
N ARG A 39 9.35 31.55 13.84
CA ARG A 39 8.83 32.27 15.02
C ARG A 39 9.60 32.00 16.32
N GLY A 40 10.64 31.16 16.27
CA GLY A 40 11.40 30.77 17.47
C GLY A 40 10.62 29.87 18.45
N LEU A 41 9.49 29.31 18.03
CA LEU A 41 8.63 28.46 18.87
C LEU A 41 9.06 27.00 18.90
N VAL A 42 9.82 26.55 17.90
CA VAL A 42 10.37 25.20 17.76
C VAL A 42 11.86 25.31 17.45
N GLN A 43 12.67 24.77 18.34
CA GLN A 43 14.11 24.62 18.16
C GLN A 43 14.46 23.15 17.88
N ASN A 44 13.78 22.23 18.55
CA ASN A 44 13.97 20.81 18.34
C ASN A 44 12.67 20.11 17.89
N ALA A 45 12.81 19.18 16.93
CA ALA A 45 11.67 18.42 16.43
C ALA A 45 12.06 16.96 16.13
N LEU A 46 11.13 16.06 16.44
CA LEU A 46 11.21 14.65 16.11
C LEU A 46 10.14 14.28 15.10
N ILE A 47 10.57 13.78 13.94
CA ILE A 47 9.69 13.32 12.86
C ILE A 47 9.75 11.80 12.80
N LEU A 48 8.67 11.15 13.24
CA LEU A 48 8.52 9.69 13.26
C LEU A 48 7.71 9.23 12.06
N VAL A 49 8.35 8.43 11.22
CA VAL A 49 7.76 7.98 9.95
C VAL A 49 7.98 6.47 9.75
N PRO A 50 7.30 5.81 8.80
CA PRO A 50 7.70 4.49 8.34
C PRO A 50 9.15 4.45 7.87
N ALA A 51 9.86 3.34 8.08
CA ALA A 51 11.28 3.22 7.74
C ALA A 51 11.60 3.55 6.27
N SER A 52 10.68 3.24 5.35
CA SER A 52 10.80 3.53 3.92
C SER A 52 10.74 5.03 3.59
N LEU A 53 10.12 5.84 4.44
CA LEU A 53 9.90 7.27 4.20
C LEU A 53 10.96 8.19 4.84
N VAL A 54 11.84 7.66 5.68
CA VAL A 54 12.83 8.49 6.41
C VAL A 54 13.73 9.30 5.46
N SER A 55 14.25 8.70 4.36
CA SER A 55 15.06 9.43 3.37
C SER A 55 14.26 10.48 2.62
N GLN A 56 13.03 10.17 2.25
CA GLN A 56 12.16 11.09 1.54
C GLN A 56 11.85 12.32 2.41
N TRP A 57 11.41 12.11 3.65
CA TRP A 57 11.13 13.19 4.58
C TRP A 57 12.37 14.06 4.83
N THR A 58 13.52 13.44 5.10
CA THR A 58 14.77 14.19 5.31
C THR A 58 15.10 15.05 4.11
N ARG A 59 15.01 14.49 2.88
CA ARG A 59 15.29 15.23 1.66
C ARG A 59 14.30 16.36 1.42
N GLU A 60 12.99 16.10 1.55
CA GLU A 60 11.96 17.11 1.31
C GLU A 60 12.07 18.27 2.29
N LEU A 61 12.37 18.01 3.57
CA LEU A 61 12.59 19.05 4.56
C LEU A 61 13.81 19.93 4.21
N ASN A 62 14.92 19.31 3.77
CA ASN A 62 16.12 20.05 3.39
C ASN A 62 15.92 20.83 2.07
N GLU A 63 15.43 20.16 1.00
CA GLU A 63 15.39 20.74 -0.33
C GLU A 63 14.27 21.76 -0.51
N LYS A 64 13.07 21.50 0.07
CA LYS A 64 11.89 22.36 -0.15
C LYS A 64 11.72 23.44 0.90
N PHE A 65 12.19 23.19 2.12
CA PHE A 65 11.97 24.11 3.26
C PHE A 65 13.27 24.66 3.86
N ALA A 66 14.43 24.25 3.37
CA ALA A 66 15.73 24.61 3.96
C ALA A 66 15.74 24.36 5.48
N ILE A 67 15.18 23.22 5.92
CA ILE A 67 15.21 22.77 7.32
C ILE A 67 16.35 21.76 7.45
N PRO A 68 17.32 21.95 8.36
CA PRO A 68 18.50 21.08 8.51
C PRO A 68 18.13 19.74 9.18
N ALA A 69 17.25 18.98 8.56
CA ALA A 69 16.79 17.71 9.07
C ALA A 69 17.80 16.59 8.82
N VAL A 70 18.04 15.77 9.81
CA VAL A 70 19.00 14.67 9.73
C VAL A 70 18.28 13.34 9.91
N ALA A 71 18.61 12.39 9.04
CA ALA A 71 18.11 11.03 9.15
C ALA A 71 18.83 10.27 10.27
N GLN A 72 18.12 9.79 11.25
CA GLN A 72 18.67 9.01 12.35
C GLN A 72 19.28 7.68 11.84
N LYS A 73 20.51 7.38 12.26
CA LYS A 73 21.24 6.14 11.91
C LYS A 73 21.88 5.46 13.10
N LYS A 74 22.40 6.23 14.09
CA LYS A 74 23.13 5.74 15.27
C LYS A 74 22.55 6.34 16.55
N ALA A 75 22.66 5.64 17.67
CA ALA A 75 22.06 6.04 18.95
C ALA A 75 22.49 7.44 19.41
N TRP A 76 23.74 7.78 19.33
CA TRP A 76 24.28 9.09 19.78
C TRP A 76 23.66 10.29 19.01
N MET A 77 23.05 10.07 17.85
CA MET A 77 22.44 11.14 17.06
C MET A 77 21.20 11.74 17.74
N TRP A 78 20.54 11.01 18.63
CA TRP A 78 19.36 11.49 19.36
C TRP A 78 19.67 12.72 20.24
N GLU A 79 20.88 12.82 20.75
CA GLU A 79 21.30 13.92 21.60
C GLU A 79 21.91 15.08 20.81
N LYS A 80 22.55 14.78 19.69
CA LYS A 80 23.35 15.75 18.93
C LYS A 80 22.54 16.67 18.01
N TYR A 81 21.47 16.14 17.40
CA TYR A 81 20.75 16.87 16.34
C TYR A 81 19.40 17.37 16.83
N GLU A 82 19.07 18.60 16.41
CA GLU A 82 17.83 19.25 16.82
C GLU A 82 16.63 18.76 15.98
N ILE A 83 16.80 18.59 14.67
CA ILE A 83 15.73 18.14 13.77
C ILE A 83 16.06 16.73 13.27
N LEU A 84 15.40 15.74 13.84
CA LEU A 84 15.63 14.33 13.52
C LEU A 84 14.45 13.68 12.82
N VAL A 85 14.74 12.97 11.74
CA VAL A 85 13.78 12.09 11.06
C VAL A 85 14.16 10.64 11.35
N ALA A 86 13.24 9.87 11.93
CA ALA A 86 13.50 8.51 12.36
C ALA A 86 12.35 7.56 12.06
N SER A 87 12.65 6.26 11.97
CA SER A 87 11.61 5.25 11.96
C SER A 87 11.02 5.06 13.36
N ILE A 88 9.68 5.06 13.46
CA ILE A 88 8.99 4.74 14.72
C ILE A 88 9.39 3.34 15.23
N ASP A 89 9.68 2.41 14.32
CA ASP A 89 10.10 1.05 14.66
C ASP A 89 11.51 1.00 15.26
N THR A 90 12.37 1.94 14.89
CA THR A 90 13.70 2.11 15.51
C THR A 90 13.58 2.85 16.83
N ALA A 91 12.86 3.95 16.86
CA ALA A 91 12.75 4.83 18.02
C ALA A 91 12.17 4.14 19.27
N LYS A 92 11.23 3.20 19.08
CA LYS A 92 10.59 2.45 20.19
C LYS A 92 11.39 1.28 20.76
N ARG A 93 12.57 0.96 20.19
CA ARG A 93 13.41 -0.18 20.61
C ARG A 93 14.63 0.30 21.40
N GLU A 94 15.06 -0.50 22.36
CA GLU A 94 16.34 -0.25 23.03
C GLU A 94 17.53 -0.44 22.06
N PRO A 95 18.60 0.34 22.22
CA PRO A 95 18.81 1.41 23.21
C PRO A 95 18.17 2.77 22.82
N HIS A 96 17.61 2.90 21.60
CA HIS A 96 17.07 4.16 21.06
C HIS A 96 15.94 4.75 21.91
N ARG A 97 15.07 3.88 22.44
CA ARG A 97 13.90 4.26 23.23
C ARG A 97 14.27 5.14 24.42
N ASN A 98 15.31 4.79 25.16
CA ASN A 98 15.76 5.55 26.33
C ASN A 98 16.21 6.96 25.95
N TYR A 99 17.00 7.11 24.88
CA TYR A 99 17.40 8.42 24.38
C TYR A 99 16.19 9.28 23.99
N VAL A 100 15.23 8.71 23.30
CA VAL A 100 14.06 9.43 22.79
C VAL A 100 13.15 9.87 23.93
N LEU A 101 12.89 9.01 24.94
CA LEU A 101 11.98 9.33 26.03
C LEU A 101 12.58 10.29 27.07
N ASN A 102 13.91 10.37 27.16
CA ASN A 102 14.61 11.28 28.08
C ASN A 102 14.75 12.71 27.54
N ARG A 103 14.32 12.96 26.30
CA ARG A 103 14.37 14.27 25.66
C ARG A 103 12.97 14.92 25.60
N ASP A 104 12.89 16.20 25.87
CA ASP A 104 11.70 17.02 25.62
C ASP A 104 11.75 17.58 24.21
N TYR A 105 10.64 17.43 23.46
CA TYR A 105 10.54 17.91 22.09
C TYR A 105 9.56 19.11 22.00
N ASP A 106 9.99 20.17 21.29
CA ASP A 106 9.08 21.25 20.96
C ASP A 106 7.97 20.76 20.03
N LEU A 107 8.34 20.03 18.97
CA LEU A 107 7.37 19.48 18.02
C LEU A 107 7.65 18.00 17.73
N ILE A 108 6.60 17.19 17.78
CA ILE A 108 6.61 15.83 17.26
C ILE A 108 5.65 15.72 16.07
N ILE A 109 6.15 15.18 14.96
CA ILE A 109 5.36 14.85 13.78
C ILE A 109 5.35 13.33 13.64
N ILE A 110 4.17 12.71 13.55
CA ILE A 110 4.03 11.26 13.35
C ILE A 110 3.26 11.01 12.06
N ASP A 111 3.96 10.46 11.07
CA ASP A 111 3.34 10.07 9.81
C ASP A 111 2.76 8.65 9.90
N GLU A 112 1.74 8.37 9.06
CA GLU A 112 0.95 7.13 9.10
C GLU A 112 0.39 6.84 10.51
N ALA A 113 -0.19 7.89 11.13
CA ALA A 113 -0.68 7.83 12.50
C ALA A 113 -1.83 6.81 12.71
N HIS A 114 -2.42 6.26 11.64
CA HIS A 114 -3.33 5.12 11.75
C HIS A 114 -2.71 3.90 12.45
N LYS A 115 -1.38 3.79 12.51
CA LYS A 115 -0.66 2.75 13.28
C LYS A 115 -0.74 2.94 14.80
N LEU A 116 -1.27 4.08 15.26
CA LEU A 116 -1.44 4.44 16.67
C LEU A 116 -2.89 4.28 17.17
N LYS A 117 -3.78 3.74 16.37
CA LYS A 117 -5.22 3.64 16.68
C LYS A 117 -5.56 2.70 17.84
N ASN A 118 -4.68 1.75 18.18
CA ASN A 118 -4.92 0.75 19.21
C ASN A 118 -3.98 0.99 20.42
N ARG A 119 -4.58 1.32 21.57
CA ARG A 119 -3.86 1.58 22.84
C ARG A 119 -3.00 0.43 23.34
N ARG A 120 -3.33 -0.82 22.95
CA ARG A 120 -2.58 -2.02 23.38
C ARG A 120 -1.28 -2.21 22.58
N THR A 121 -1.08 -1.47 21.50
CA THR A 121 0.12 -1.62 20.66
C THR A 121 1.32 -0.90 21.27
N ARG A 122 2.50 -1.48 21.08
CA ARG A 122 3.78 -0.84 21.46
C ARG A 122 3.98 0.52 20.81
N ASN A 123 3.43 0.74 19.60
CA ASN A 123 3.50 2.04 18.92
C ASN A 123 2.73 3.11 19.67
N PHE A 124 1.48 2.81 20.07
CA PHE A 124 0.66 3.75 20.83
C PHE A 124 1.30 4.08 22.19
N GLN A 125 1.71 3.05 22.95
CA GLN A 125 2.32 3.21 24.27
C GLN A 125 3.55 4.12 24.17
N PHE A 126 4.46 3.83 23.24
CA PHE A 126 5.63 4.64 23.00
C PHE A 126 5.28 6.11 22.64
N ALA A 127 4.35 6.32 21.68
CA ALA A 127 3.96 7.67 21.27
C ALA A 127 3.27 8.47 22.39
N ASN A 128 2.58 7.78 23.30
CA ASN A 128 1.92 8.39 24.45
C ASN A 128 2.90 8.83 25.54
N GLU A 129 4.02 8.14 25.69
CA GLU A 129 5.09 8.46 26.66
C GLU A 129 5.97 9.64 26.21
N LEU A 130 5.95 10.00 24.91
CA LEU A 130 6.77 11.09 24.36
C LEU A 130 6.36 12.44 24.95
N ARG A 131 7.34 13.16 25.49
CA ARG A 131 7.15 14.53 25.97
C ARG A 131 7.22 15.53 24.83
N LYS A 132 6.16 16.32 24.64
CA LYS A 132 5.98 17.18 23.47
C LYS A 132 5.13 18.43 23.77
N LYS A 133 5.58 19.57 23.28
CA LYS A 133 4.78 20.83 23.34
C LYS A 133 3.74 20.84 22.22
N TYR A 134 4.17 20.66 20.99
CA TYR A 134 3.32 20.57 19.80
C TYR A 134 3.32 19.17 19.23
N CYS A 135 2.24 18.81 18.51
CA CYS A 135 2.12 17.47 17.93
C CYS A 135 1.28 17.48 16.65
N LEU A 136 1.82 16.91 15.57
CA LEU A 136 1.09 16.70 14.33
C LEU A 136 0.99 15.19 14.06
N LEU A 137 -0.23 14.71 13.87
CA LEU A 137 -0.52 13.34 13.46
C LEU A 137 -1.00 13.35 12.01
N LEU A 138 -0.29 12.68 11.12
CA LEU A 138 -0.63 12.63 9.71
C LEU A 138 -1.22 11.27 9.36
N THR A 139 -2.40 11.25 8.78
CA THR A 139 -3.05 10.03 8.33
C THR A 139 -4.09 10.34 7.26
N ALA A 140 -4.26 9.45 6.27
CA ALA A 140 -5.37 9.58 5.32
C ALA A 140 -6.68 8.96 5.85
N THR A 141 -6.57 8.07 6.85
CA THR A 141 -7.68 7.28 7.39
C THR A 141 -7.72 7.38 8.91
N PRO A 142 -8.28 8.46 9.50
CA PRO A 142 -8.34 8.65 10.95
C PRO A 142 -9.21 7.60 11.65
N VAL A 143 -10.21 7.07 10.95
CA VAL A 143 -11.07 5.95 11.39
C VAL A 143 -11.10 4.89 10.31
N GLN A 144 -10.86 3.63 10.67
CA GLN A 144 -11.00 2.49 9.76
C GLN A 144 -12.08 1.51 10.21
N ASN A 145 -12.04 1.09 11.48
CA ASN A 145 -12.88 -0.01 11.97
C ASN A 145 -13.83 0.42 13.07
N ASP A 146 -13.49 1.40 13.87
CA ASP A 146 -14.22 1.76 15.08
C ASP A 146 -13.96 3.24 15.45
N LEU A 147 -15.01 3.93 15.90
CA LEU A 147 -14.89 5.29 16.45
C LEU A 147 -13.90 5.38 17.63
N GLN A 148 -13.65 4.25 18.30
CA GLN A 148 -12.61 4.17 19.33
C GLN A 148 -11.21 4.48 18.80
N GLU A 149 -10.95 4.25 17.51
CA GLU A 149 -9.68 4.60 16.85
C GLU A 149 -9.48 6.12 16.83
N LEU A 150 -10.52 6.87 16.49
CA LEU A 150 -10.54 8.33 16.54
C LEU A 150 -10.32 8.85 17.95
N TYR A 151 -11.06 8.30 18.93
CA TYR A 151 -10.89 8.63 20.33
C TYR A 151 -9.44 8.45 20.79
N ASN A 152 -8.79 7.37 20.39
CA ASN A 152 -7.41 7.09 20.76
C ASN A 152 -6.43 8.10 20.14
N LEU A 153 -6.60 8.46 18.86
CA LEU A 153 -5.77 9.48 18.19
C LEU A 153 -5.97 10.87 18.82
N VAL A 154 -7.22 11.27 19.07
CA VAL A 154 -7.51 12.53 19.70
C VAL A 154 -6.96 12.60 21.13
N THR A 155 -7.07 11.50 21.90
CA THR A 155 -6.51 11.43 23.26
C THR A 155 -5.00 11.53 23.26
N LEU A 156 -4.31 10.92 22.28
CA LEU A 156 -2.86 11.02 22.13
C LEU A 156 -2.41 12.46 21.81
N LEU A 157 -3.22 13.17 21.03
CA LEU A 157 -2.96 14.54 20.61
C LEU A 157 -3.30 15.56 21.71
N LYS A 158 -4.51 15.44 22.26
CA LYS A 158 -5.07 16.35 23.26
C LYS A 158 -5.89 15.58 24.30
N PRO A 159 -5.26 15.11 25.37
CA PRO A 159 -5.95 14.37 26.44
C PRO A 159 -7.15 15.15 26.98
N GLY A 160 -8.28 14.48 27.17
CA GLY A 160 -9.48 15.08 27.72
C GLY A 160 -10.41 15.79 26.72
N GLN A 161 -9.99 16.05 25.46
CA GLN A 161 -10.81 16.73 24.45
C GLN A 161 -12.17 16.08 24.20
N LEU A 162 -12.23 14.75 24.18
CA LEU A 162 -13.47 13.98 23.99
C LEU A 162 -14.02 13.39 25.31
N GLY A 163 -13.52 13.84 26.47
CA GLY A 163 -13.84 13.28 27.78
C GLY A 163 -13.17 11.94 28.07
N GLY A 164 -13.62 11.27 29.12
CA GLY A 164 -13.18 9.91 29.46
C GLY A 164 -13.72 8.87 28.49
N GLN A 165 -13.15 7.66 28.48
CA GLN A 165 -13.56 6.60 27.56
C GLN A 165 -15.04 6.21 27.73
N GLN A 166 -15.54 6.11 28.95
CA GLN A 166 -16.96 5.81 29.21
C GLN A 166 -17.86 6.94 28.72
N THR A 167 -17.47 8.19 28.96
CA THR A 167 -18.19 9.39 28.49
C THR A 167 -18.23 9.43 26.96
N PHE A 168 -17.11 9.13 26.29
CA PHE A 168 -17.07 9.06 24.85
C PHE A 168 -18.01 7.98 24.29
N GLN A 169 -17.97 6.78 24.86
CA GLN A 169 -18.84 5.67 24.44
C GLN A 169 -20.31 6.02 24.62
N SER A 170 -20.72 6.51 25.78
CA SER A 170 -22.13 6.84 26.06
C SER A 170 -22.63 8.02 25.21
N ARG A 171 -21.78 9.02 24.96
CA ARG A 171 -22.18 10.29 24.33
C ARG A 171 -22.12 10.24 22.81
N TYR A 172 -21.12 9.53 22.23
CA TYR A 172 -20.80 9.65 20.81
C TYR A 172 -20.88 8.32 20.02
N VAL A 173 -21.06 7.17 20.66
CA VAL A 173 -21.04 5.87 19.99
C VAL A 173 -22.40 5.18 20.09
N ALA A 174 -23.06 4.97 18.94
CA ALA A 174 -24.25 4.12 18.83
C ALA A 174 -23.86 2.71 18.34
N GLY A 175 -22.79 2.57 17.58
CA GLY A 175 -22.23 1.33 17.06
C GLY A 175 -20.79 1.55 16.61
N LYS A 176 -20.08 0.52 16.17
CA LYS A 176 -18.64 0.58 15.84
C LYS A 176 -18.26 1.77 14.95
N ARG A 177 -19.11 2.08 13.97
CA ARG A 177 -18.93 3.21 13.03
C ARG A 177 -20.14 4.13 12.96
N GLN A 178 -21.07 3.96 13.88
CA GLN A 178 -22.28 4.77 13.93
C GLN A 178 -22.13 5.84 15.02
N PRO A 179 -21.87 7.10 14.62
CA PRO A 179 -21.80 8.19 15.57
C PRO A 179 -23.18 8.50 16.15
N LYS A 180 -23.18 8.94 17.39
CA LYS A 180 -24.29 9.52 18.12
C LYS A 180 -23.96 10.98 18.39
N ASN A 181 -24.95 11.86 18.44
CA ASN A 181 -24.75 13.31 18.62
C ASN A 181 -23.72 13.88 17.62
N GLU A 182 -23.95 13.62 16.34
CA GLU A 182 -23.01 13.89 15.23
C GLU A 182 -22.53 15.35 15.20
N ALA A 183 -23.44 16.31 15.38
CA ALA A 183 -23.12 17.74 15.38
C ALA A 183 -22.11 18.12 16.48
N LEU A 184 -22.29 17.57 17.68
CA LEU A 184 -21.40 17.81 18.81
C LEU A 184 -20.04 17.14 18.58
N LEU A 185 -20.02 15.89 18.06
CA LEU A 185 -18.79 15.18 17.75
C LEU A 185 -18.01 15.91 16.64
N LYS A 186 -18.69 16.38 15.61
CA LYS A 186 -18.12 17.17 14.52
C LYS A 186 -17.47 18.45 15.05
N GLU A 187 -18.12 19.17 15.93
CA GLU A 187 -17.58 20.37 16.54
C GLU A 187 -16.30 20.09 17.35
N GLU A 188 -16.28 19.02 18.14
CA GLU A 188 -15.09 18.63 18.90
C GLU A 188 -13.93 18.20 17.98
N ILE A 189 -14.23 17.50 16.89
CA ILE A 189 -13.25 17.08 15.90
C ILE A 189 -12.65 18.28 15.16
N ARG A 190 -13.46 19.28 14.81
CA ARG A 190 -12.99 20.54 14.20
C ARG A 190 -11.91 21.26 15.01
N LYS A 191 -11.89 21.06 16.33
CA LYS A 191 -10.89 21.67 17.24
C LYS A 191 -9.54 20.97 17.22
N VAL A 192 -9.42 19.81 16.54
CA VAL A 192 -8.20 19.00 16.54
C VAL A 192 -7.85 18.38 15.18
N MET A 193 -8.73 18.46 14.18
CA MET A 193 -8.52 17.80 12.89
C MET A 193 -8.79 18.75 11.72
N ILE A 194 -7.99 18.60 10.68
CA ILE A 194 -8.20 19.19 9.35
C ILE A 194 -8.24 18.03 8.36
N ARG A 195 -9.21 18.10 7.45
CA ARG A 195 -9.35 17.16 6.36
C ARG A 195 -9.71 17.91 5.09
N ASN A 196 -8.90 17.73 4.05
CA ASN A 196 -9.18 18.21 2.72
C ASN A 196 -9.43 17.00 1.79
N GLU A 197 -10.41 17.11 0.93
CA GLU A 197 -10.70 16.12 -0.10
C GLU A 197 -10.17 16.61 -1.46
N ARG A 198 -9.88 15.69 -2.38
CA ARG A 198 -9.36 16.04 -3.72
C ARG A 198 -10.34 16.91 -4.52
N LYS A 199 -11.65 16.64 -4.35
CA LYS A 199 -12.72 17.40 -5.04
C LYS A 199 -12.75 18.87 -4.68
N ASP A 200 -12.27 19.22 -3.47
CA ASP A 200 -12.27 20.59 -2.95
C ASP A 200 -10.98 21.35 -3.29
N ASN A 201 -10.03 20.67 -3.97
CA ASN A 201 -8.75 21.27 -4.32
C ASN A 201 -8.84 21.98 -5.67
N PRO A 202 -8.49 23.27 -5.77
CA PRO A 202 -8.50 24.02 -7.02
C PRO A 202 -7.43 23.56 -8.02
N ILE A 203 -6.43 22.78 -7.57
CA ILE A 203 -5.39 22.24 -8.45
C ILE A 203 -5.91 20.96 -9.10
N PRO A 204 -6.06 20.91 -10.43
CA PRO A 204 -6.56 19.72 -11.09
C PRO A 204 -5.55 18.57 -10.92
N PHE A 205 -6.08 17.39 -10.58
CA PHE A 205 -5.29 16.16 -10.65
C PHE A 205 -5.20 15.70 -12.11
N PRO A 206 -4.07 15.16 -12.54
CA PRO A 206 -3.95 14.54 -13.86
C PRO A 206 -4.95 13.38 -13.99
N LYS A 207 -5.41 13.14 -15.20
CA LYS A 207 -6.34 12.03 -15.48
C LYS A 207 -5.63 10.69 -15.36
N ARG A 208 -6.41 9.65 -15.13
CA ARG A 208 -5.95 8.25 -15.17
C ARG A 208 -6.51 7.60 -16.44
N HIS A 209 -5.62 7.10 -17.29
CA HIS A 209 -5.97 6.31 -18.45
C HIS A 209 -5.63 4.85 -18.17
N VAL A 210 -6.64 4.00 -18.05
CA VAL A 210 -6.46 2.59 -17.66
C VAL A 210 -6.74 1.70 -18.86
N HIS A 211 -5.78 0.88 -19.23
CA HIS A 211 -5.84 -0.08 -20.31
C HIS A 211 -5.68 -1.49 -19.76
N THR A 212 -6.65 -2.36 -20.00
CA THR A 212 -6.51 -3.80 -19.77
C THR A 212 -6.03 -4.45 -21.05
N VAL A 213 -4.87 -5.09 -20.99
CA VAL A 213 -4.27 -5.80 -22.12
C VAL A 213 -4.42 -7.29 -21.85
N THR A 214 -5.42 -7.89 -22.47
CA THR A 214 -5.66 -9.32 -22.39
C THR A 214 -4.89 -10.03 -23.50
N LEU A 215 -4.17 -11.06 -23.13
CA LEU A 215 -3.33 -11.84 -24.05
C LEU A 215 -3.63 -13.34 -23.91
N ASP A 216 -3.44 -14.07 -25.02
CA ASP A 216 -3.58 -15.50 -25.06
C ASP A 216 -2.26 -16.16 -24.63
N LEU A 217 -2.36 -17.23 -23.86
CA LEU A 217 -1.22 -18.09 -23.54
C LEU A 217 -0.83 -18.91 -24.78
N THR A 218 0.46 -19.17 -24.96
CA THR A 218 0.90 -20.19 -25.91
C THR A 218 0.38 -21.57 -25.49
N GLU A 219 0.39 -22.56 -26.37
CA GLU A 219 -0.04 -23.92 -26.04
C GLU A 219 0.74 -24.51 -24.84
N ALA A 220 2.04 -24.28 -24.80
CA ALA A 220 2.89 -24.74 -23.69
C ALA A 220 2.59 -24.01 -22.37
N GLU A 221 2.34 -22.70 -22.41
CA GLU A 221 1.92 -21.93 -21.24
C GLU A 221 0.54 -22.35 -20.74
N ARG A 222 -0.40 -22.63 -21.67
CA ARG A 222 -1.74 -23.13 -21.35
C ARG A 222 -1.64 -24.49 -20.66
N ALA A 223 -0.90 -25.43 -21.25
CA ALA A 223 -0.68 -26.75 -20.67
C ALA A 223 -0.06 -26.66 -19.25
N LEU A 224 0.89 -25.73 -19.05
CA LEU A 224 1.48 -25.48 -17.73
C LEU A 224 0.43 -24.94 -16.74
N TYR A 225 -0.36 -23.95 -17.14
CA TYR A 225 -1.38 -23.37 -16.28
C TYR A 225 -2.43 -24.39 -15.86
N ASP A 226 -2.93 -25.19 -16.81
CA ASP A 226 -3.92 -26.23 -16.57
C ASP A 226 -3.34 -27.34 -15.68
N GLY A 227 -2.12 -27.81 -15.97
CA GLY A 227 -1.41 -28.79 -15.15
C GLY A 227 -1.14 -28.33 -13.72
N ILE A 228 -0.83 -27.04 -13.52
CA ILE A 228 -0.70 -26.45 -12.17
C ILE A 228 -2.07 -26.38 -11.50
N THR A 229 -3.11 -26.01 -12.20
CA THR A 229 -4.48 -25.93 -11.66
C THR A 229 -4.95 -27.30 -11.17
N ASP A 230 -4.75 -28.35 -11.98
CA ASP A 230 -5.08 -29.72 -11.60
C ASP A 230 -4.22 -30.23 -10.42
N PHE A 231 -2.93 -29.92 -10.43
CA PHE A 231 -2.02 -30.23 -9.32
C PHE A 231 -2.50 -29.58 -8.00
N VAL A 232 -2.86 -28.29 -8.04
CA VAL A 232 -3.33 -27.53 -6.87
C VAL A 232 -4.65 -28.09 -6.35
N ARG A 233 -5.64 -28.31 -7.22
CA ARG A 233 -6.94 -28.88 -6.87
C ARG A 233 -6.82 -30.32 -6.34
N GLY A 234 -6.00 -31.14 -6.99
CA GLY A 234 -5.76 -32.52 -6.59
C GLY A 234 -5.13 -32.64 -5.19
N ARG A 235 -4.16 -31.78 -4.89
CA ARG A 235 -3.53 -31.71 -3.57
C ARG A 235 -4.48 -31.19 -2.50
N TYR A 236 -5.27 -30.19 -2.81
CA TYR A 236 -6.28 -29.66 -1.89
C TYR A 236 -7.34 -30.71 -1.52
N LYS A 237 -7.86 -31.47 -2.50
CA LYS A 237 -8.84 -32.55 -2.30
C LYS A 237 -8.29 -33.71 -1.46
N ARG A 238 -6.98 -34.04 -1.58
CA ARG A 238 -6.30 -35.10 -0.79
C ARG A 238 -6.07 -34.75 0.69
N GLY A 239 -6.41 -33.53 1.12
CA GLY A 239 -6.38 -33.18 2.54
C GLY A 239 -5.14 -32.39 3.01
N ASP A 240 -4.32 -31.88 2.11
CA ASP A 240 -3.20 -30.98 2.40
C ASP A 240 -3.74 -29.60 2.84
N ARG A 241 -4.49 -29.61 3.98
CA ARG A 241 -5.26 -28.45 4.47
C ARG A 241 -4.53 -27.56 5.48
N THR A 242 -3.23 -27.75 5.68
CA THR A 242 -2.46 -26.84 6.53
C THR A 242 -2.44 -25.45 5.90
N LEU A 243 -2.56 -24.40 6.70
CA LEU A 243 -2.64 -23.02 6.20
C LEU A 243 -1.41 -22.63 5.36
N SER A 244 -0.25 -23.19 5.66
CA SER A 244 1.00 -22.99 4.91
C SER A 244 0.99 -23.67 3.54
N SER A 245 0.49 -24.92 3.45
CA SER A 245 0.33 -25.65 2.19
C SER A 245 -0.71 -24.98 1.29
N PHE A 246 -1.83 -24.53 1.86
CA PHE A 246 -2.89 -23.82 1.18
C PHE A 246 -2.39 -22.54 0.49
N LEU A 247 -1.69 -21.66 1.22
CA LEU A 247 -1.13 -20.43 0.66
C LEU A 247 -0.09 -20.69 -0.44
N SER A 248 0.69 -21.75 -0.29
CA SER A 248 1.71 -22.13 -1.27
C SER A 248 1.10 -22.65 -2.57
N LEU A 249 0.02 -23.46 -2.49
CA LEU A 249 -0.69 -23.97 -3.65
C LEU A 249 -1.32 -22.88 -4.49
N VAL A 250 -2.06 -21.95 -3.87
CA VAL A 250 -2.65 -20.79 -4.58
C VAL A 250 -1.56 -19.89 -5.18
N THR A 251 -0.42 -19.77 -4.49
CA THR A 251 0.71 -19.01 -5.02
C THR A 251 1.25 -19.62 -6.31
N LEU A 252 1.33 -20.94 -6.42
CA LEU A 252 1.77 -21.63 -7.65
C LEU A 252 0.88 -21.29 -8.85
N GLN A 253 -0.45 -21.28 -8.68
CA GLN A 253 -1.36 -20.94 -9.78
C GLN A 253 -1.18 -19.48 -10.25
N ARG A 254 -0.96 -18.55 -9.31
CA ARG A 254 -0.64 -17.16 -9.64
C ARG A 254 0.72 -17.00 -10.32
N GLU A 255 1.70 -17.79 -9.90
CA GLU A 255 3.04 -17.79 -10.48
C GLU A 255 3.05 -18.36 -11.89
N ALA A 256 2.17 -19.33 -12.18
CA ALA A 256 1.98 -19.87 -13.54
C ALA A 256 1.50 -18.79 -14.53
N CYS A 257 0.69 -17.83 -14.07
CA CYS A 257 0.30 -16.65 -14.88
C CYS A 257 1.43 -15.61 -14.97
N SER A 258 2.40 -15.63 -14.06
CA SER A 258 3.47 -14.62 -14.00
C SER A 258 4.70 -15.03 -14.79
N SER A 259 5.34 -16.13 -14.41
CA SER A 259 6.50 -16.67 -15.13
C SER A 259 6.81 -18.12 -14.73
N ARG A 260 7.37 -18.90 -15.66
CA ARG A 260 7.87 -20.25 -15.38
C ARG A 260 8.95 -20.25 -14.29
N GLU A 261 9.79 -19.22 -14.22
CA GLU A 261 10.85 -19.08 -13.22
C GLU A 261 10.28 -18.93 -11.80
N ALA A 262 9.19 -18.20 -11.64
CA ALA A 262 8.52 -18.03 -10.34
C ALA A 262 7.90 -19.38 -9.91
N THR A 263 7.16 -20.02 -10.81
CA THR A 263 6.54 -21.33 -10.58
C THR A 263 7.58 -22.38 -10.21
N PHE A 264 8.68 -22.46 -10.97
CA PHE A 264 9.77 -23.40 -10.69
C PHE A 264 10.39 -23.18 -9.31
N LEU A 265 10.66 -21.92 -8.92
CA LEU A 265 11.27 -21.64 -7.62
C LEU A 265 10.37 -22.03 -6.45
N THR A 266 9.07 -21.86 -6.57
CA THR A 266 8.15 -22.27 -5.51
C THR A 266 8.01 -23.79 -5.48
N LEU A 267 7.88 -24.44 -6.62
CA LEU A 267 7.87 -25.90 -6.71
C LEU A 267 9.16 -26.51 -6.12
N PHE A 268 10.31 -25.96 -6.48
CA PHE A 268 11.60 -26.38 -5.93
C PHE A 268 11.68 -26.22 -4.41
N LYS A 269 11.14 -25.15 -3.84
CA LYS A 269 11.13 -24.96 -2.38
C LYS A 269 10.23 -25.97 -1.67
N LEU A 270 9.08 -26.29 -2.25
CA LEU A 270 8.13 -27.25 -1.68
C LEU A 270 8.65 -28.68 -1.74
N PHE A 271 9.32 -29.04 -2.82
CA PHE A 271 9.77 -30.43 -3.12
C PHE A 271 11.28 -30.52 -3.27
N LYS A 272 12.02 -29.75 -2.46
CA LYS A 272 13.49 -29.68 -2.58
C LYS A 272 14.17 -31.03 -2.43
N LYS A 273 13.74 -31.85 -1.46
CA LYS A 273 14.36 -33.16 -1.17
C LYS A 273 14.08 -34.18 -2.27
N GLU A 274 12.88 -34.14 -2.80
CA GLU A 274 12.42 -34.99 -3.89
C GLU A 274 13.15 -34.60 -5.19
N ILE A 275 13.20 -33.34 -5.54
CA ILE A 275 13.87 -32.85 -6.77
C ILE A 275 15.39 -33.08 -6.70
N GLN A 276 16.00 -33.04 -5.51
CA GLN A 276 17.43 -33.31 -5.31
C GLN A 276 17.74 -34.80 -5.21
N GLY A 277 16.78 -35.71 -5.44
CA GLY A 277 16.97 -37.15 -5.40
C GLY A 277 17.11 -37.75 -4.01
N GLN A 278 16.85 -37.00 -2.94
CA GLN A 278 16.89 -37.49 -1.56
C GLN A 278 15.63 -38.30 -1.18
N LYS A 279 14.57 -38.15 -1.95
CA LYS A 279 13.31 -38.89 -1.87
C LYS A 279 12.76 -39.13 -3.27
N GLN A 280 11.85 -40.12 -3.38
CA GLN A 280 11.15 -40.35 -4.64
C GLN A 280 10.33 -39.14 -5.05
N LEU A 281 10.48 -38.68 -6.29
CA LEU A 281 9.73 -37.59 -6.86
C LEU A 281 8.27 -38.02 -7.12
N PRO A 282 7.26 -37.36 -6.57
CA PRO A 282 5.86 -37.67 -6.87
C PRO A 282 5.56 -37.46 -8.37
N ALA A 283 4.79 -38.35 -8.97
CA ALA A 283 4.47 -38.29 -10.39
C ALA A 283 3.77 -36.98 -10.83
N ASP A 284 2.92 -36.42 -9.95
CA ASP A 284 2.25 -35.16 -10.19
C ASP A 284 3.24 -33.99 -10.22
N VAL A 285 4.30 -34.01 -9.40
CA VAL A 285 5.37 -33.01 -9.40
C VAL A 285 6.26 -33.15 -10.64
N GLU A 286 6.60 -34.41 -11.01
CA GLU A 286 7.38 -34.71 -12.21
C GLU A 286 6.69 -34.21 -13.47
N HIS A 287 5.38 -34.45 -13.58
CA HIS A 287 4.57 -33.97 -14.70
C HIS A 287 4.64 -32.43 -14.82
N VAL A 288 4.44 -31.70 -13.71
CA VAL A 288 4.53 -30.22 -13.72
C VAL A 288 5.94 -29.75 -14.11
N ILE A 289 7.01 -30.43 -13.67
CA ILE A 289 8.38 -30.09 -14.08
C ILE A 289 8.59 -30.30 -15.59
N GLN A 290 7.99 -31.32 -16.18
CA GLN A 290 8.06 -31.54 -17.62
C GLN A 290 7.34 -30.43 -18.39
N LEU A 291 6.15 -30.02 -17.95
CA LEU A 291 5.42 -28.89 -18.54
C LEU A 291 6.22 -27.58 -18.44
N LEU A 292 6.87 -27.31 -17.30
CA LEU A 292 7.74 -26.15 -17.14
C LEU A 292 8.89 -26.10 -18.14
N LYS A 293 9.45 -27.26 -18.51
CA LYS A 293 10.55 -27.36 -19.50
C LYS A 293 10.09 -27.05 -20.92
N GLN A 294 8.81 -27.24 -21.23
CA GLN A 294 8.25 -26.99 -22.57
C GLN A 294 7.95 -25.51 -22.84
N VAL A 295 7.89 -24.66 -21.79
CA VAL A 295 7.65 -23.24 -21.95
C VAL A 295 8.94 -22.52 -22.33
N ASP A 296 9.17 -22.31 -23.60
CA ASP A 296 10.34 -21.58 -24.12
C ASP A 296 10.04 -20.06 -24.20
N GLU A 297 8.92 -19.68 -24.72
CA GLU A 297 8.46 -18.31 -24.84
C GLU A 297 7.42 -17.97 -23.77
N GLN A 298 7.50 -16.74 -23.23
CA GLN A 298 6.53 -16.24 -22.27
C GLN A 298 5.81 -15.03 -22.89
N SER A 299 4.56 -15.27 -23.32
CA SER A 299 3.72 -14.31 -24.06
C SER A 299 3.53 -13.00 -23.31
N LYS A 300 3.39 -13.06 -21.99
CA LYS A 300 3.25 -11.89 -21.14
C LYS A 300 4.52 -11.02 -21.07
N ALA A 301 5.69 -11.65 -21.08
CA ALA A 301 6.96 -10.93 -21.12
C ALA A 301 7.20 -10.26 -22.48
N ARG A 302 6.81 -10.92 -23.59
CA ARG A 302 6.82 -10.32 -24.92
C ARG A 302 5.90 -9.11 -24.99
N GLN A 303 4.67 -9.21 -24.50
CA GLN A 303 3.72 -8.09 -24.50
C GLN A 303 4.21 -6.91 -23.66
N MET A 304 4.84 -7.18 -22.50
CA MET A 304 5.47 -6.13 -21.70
C MET A 304 6.59 -5.42 -22.47
N LEU A 305 7.42 -6.18 -23.17
CA LEU A 305 8.51 -5.63 -23.99
C LEU A 305 7.97 -4.73 -25.12
N GLU A 306 6.96 -5.17 -25.85
CA GLU A 306 6.29 -4.41 -26.91
C GLU A 306 5.72 -3.08 -26.37
N LEU A 307 5.06 -3.13 -25.20
CA LEU A 307 4.54 -1.92 -24.55
C LEU A 307 5.66 -0.96 -24.16
N VAL A 308 6.75 -1.45 -23.58
CA VAL A 308 7.89 -0.62 -23.18
C VAL A 308 8.54 0.05 -24.40
N GLN A 309 8.68 -0.68 -25.51
CA GLN A 309 9.22 -0.13 -26.76
C GLN A 309 8.28 0.92 -27.38
N LYS A 310 6.97 0.68 -27.33
CA LYS A 310 5.96 1.62 -27.85
C LYS A 310 5.87 2.91 -27.03
N ILE A 311 6.01 2.82 -25.70
CA ILE A 311 5.92 3.98 -24.81
C ILE A 311 7.13 4.88 -24.97
N ASP A 312 8.32 4.31 -25.16
CA ASP A 312 9.64 5.01 -25.34
C ASP A 312 9.94 6.11 -24.30
N GLU A 313 9.30 6.00 -23.15
CA GLU A 313 9.48 6.88 -22.00
C GLU A 313 9.77 6.06 -20.75
N LYS A 314 9.87 6.73 -19.59
CA LYS A 314 10.04 6.03 -18.32
C LYS A 314 8.81 5.23 -17.95
N VAL A 315 9.03 3.96 -17.61
CA VAL A 315 7.97 3.01 -17.25
C VAL A 315 8.31 2.31 -15.94
N ILE A 316 7.32 2.17 -15.07
CA ILE A 316 7.40 1.31 -13.89
C ILE A 316 6.63 0.02 -14.17
N VAL A 317 7.32 -1.12 -14.04
CA VAL A 317 6.73 -2.45 -14.17
C VAL A 317 6.62 -3.07 -12.78
N PHE A 318 5.41 -3.36 -12.33
CA PHE A 318 5.16 -4.05 -11.05
C PHE A 318 4.94 -5.53 -11.24
N THR A 319 5.68 -6.35 -10.48
CA THR A 319 5.50 -7.81 -10.40
C THR A 319 5.38 -8.27 -8.96
N GLY A 320 4.68 -9.37 -8.71
CA GLY A 320 4.58 -10.00 -7.40
C GLY A 320 5.85 -10.77 -7.00
N TYR A 321 6.66 -11.19 -7.97
CA TYR A 321 7.68 -12.21 -7.78
C TYR A 321 9.09 -11.76 -8.16
N ARG A 322 10.08 -12.11 -7.32
CA ARG A 322 11.48 -11.79 -7.59
C ARG A 322 12.04 -12.52 -8.81
N ALA A 323 11.63 -13.77 -9.00
CA ALA A 323 12.06 -14.55 -10.16
C ALA A 323 11.58 -13.91 -11.46
N THR A 324 10.30 -13.50 -11.50
CA THR A 324 9.74 -12.75 -12.62
C THR A 324 10.48 -11.42 -12.83
N GLN A 325 10.78 -10.69 -11.76
CA GLN A 325 11.56 -9.46 -11.85
C GLN A 325 12.93 -9.68 -12.51
N ASP A 326 13.64 -10.74 -12.11
CA ASP A 326 14.95 -11.05 -12.67
C ASP A 326 14.85 -11.52 -14.13
N MET A 327 13.81 -12.27 -14.48
CA MET A 327 13.51 -12.69 -15.85
C MET A 327 13.19 -11.47 -16.73
N LEU A 328 12.27 -10.59 -16.32
CA LEU A 328 11.89 -9.39 -17.07
C LEU A 328 13.09 -8.47 -17.33
N ARG A 329 13.97 -8.33 -16.35
CA ARG A 329 15.20 -7.54 -16.52
C ARG A 329 16.15 -8.15 -17.55
N ARG A 330 16.27 -9.47 -17.61
CA ARG A 330 17.05 -10.15 -18.66
C ARG A 330 16.43 -9.93 -20.04
N VAL A 331 15.11 -10.04 -20.15
CA VAL A 331 14.40 -9.76 -21.42
C VAL A 331 14.68 -8.33 -21.89
N LEU A 332 14.53 -7.34 -21.02
CA LEU A 332 14.82 -5.94 -21.34
C LEU A 332 16.28 -5.73 -21.74
N GLN A 333 17.21 -6.30 -21.01
CA GLN A 333 18.66 -6.20 -21.29
C GLN A 333 19.02 -6.81 -22.66
N ASN A 334 18.44 -7.96 -23.01
CA ASN A 334 18.68 -8.61 -24.30
C ASN A 334 18.20 -7.76 -25.49
N HIS A 335 17.29 -6.82 -25.26
CA HIS A 335 16.78 -5.88 -26.26
C HIS A 335 17.35 -4.47 -26.09
N GLY A 336 18.46 -4.32 -25.37
CA GLY A 336 19.15 -3.03 -25.21
C GLY A 336 18.44 -2.02 -24.30
N ILE A 337 17.36 -2.41 -23.61
CA ILE A 337 16.58 -1.53 -22.75
C ILE A 337 17.19 -1.50 -21.34
N THR A 338 17.55 -0.30 -20.88
CA THR A 338 18.13 -0.11 -19.55
C THR A 338 17.09 -0.26 -18.44
N SER A 339 17.36 -1.11 -17.45
CA SER A 339 16.42 -1.36 -16.35
C SER A 339 17.08 -1.44 -14.99
N VAL A 340 16.36 -1.00 -13.95
CA VAL A 340 16.77 -1.10 -12.56
C VAL A 340 15.78 -1.93 -11.74
N PRO A 341 16.27 -2.80 -10.84
CA PRO A 341 15.39 -3.52 -9.91
C PRO A 341 15.04 -2.65 -8.71
N TYR A 342 13.81 -2.82 -8.18
CA TYR A 342 13.43 -2.20 -6.92
C TYR A 342 12.77 -3.21 -6.00
N ARG A 343 13.40 -3.52 -4.84
CA ARG A 343 13.01 -4.63 -3.94
C ARG A 343 12.81 -4.19 -2.51
N GLY A 344 11.89 -4.84 -1.81
CA GLY A 344 11.63 -4.58 -0.39
C GLY A 344 12.83 -4.79 0.54
N ASN A 345 13.64 -5.82 0.27
CA ASN A 345 14.82 -6.18 1.06
C ASN A 345 16.07 -5.33 0.78
N PHE A 346 16.01 -4.38 -0.16
CA PHE A 346 17.11 -3.45 -0.33
C PHE A 346 17.21 -2.53 0.88
N ASN A 347 18.44 -2.30 1.33
CA ASN A 347 18.69 -1.28 2.33
C ASN A 347 18.39 0.11 1.75
N ARG A 348 18.27 1.09 2.62
CA ARG A 348 17.86 2.46 2.28
C ARG A 348 18.74 3.10 1.20
N ASN A 349 20.05 3.01 1.36
CA ASN A 349 21.00 3.60 0.39
C ASN A 349 20.83 3.00 -1.00
N LYS A 350 20.64 1.67 -1.08
CA LYS A 350 20.41 0.99 -2.36
C LYS A 350 19.07 1.37 -2.98
N LYS A 351 18.01 1.57 -2.17
CA LYS A 351 16.72 2.05 -2.65
C LYS A 351 16.84 3.46 -3.26
N ASP A 352 17.50 4.37 -2.55
CA ASP A 352 17.72 5.74 -3.03
C ASP A 352 18.56 5.75 -4.30
N TRP A 353 19.62 4.93 -4.36
CA TRP A 353 20.47 4.77 -5.55
C TRP A 353 19.67 4.25 -6.77
N MET A 354 18.87 3.19 -6.59
CA MET A 354 18.05 2.66 -7.69
C MET A 354 17.02 3.69 -8.19
N ARG A 355 16.43 4.48 -7.29
CA ARG A 355 15.53 5.57 -7.66
C ARG A 355 16.25 6.64 -8.49
N GLN A 356 17.45 7.06 -8.09
CA GLN A 356 18.25 8.03 -8.83
C GLN A 356 18.65 7.49 -10.21
N LEU A 357 19.11 6.25 -10.30
CA LEU A 357 19.42 5.60 -11.57
C LEU A 357 18.21 5.56 -12.49
N PHE A 358 17.02 5.25 -11.97
CA PHE A 358 15.78 5.28 -12.75
C PHE A 358 15.47 6.70 -13.22
N GLN A 359 15.60 7.68 -12.36
CA GLN A 359 15.32 9.07 -12.71
C GLN A 359 16.26 9.61 -13.80
N GLN A 360 17.55 9.24 -13.75
CA GLN A 360 18.58 9.87 -14.59
C GLN A 360 18.94 9.07 -15.82
N ARG A 361 18.94 7.72 -15.76
CA ARG A 361 19.56 6.87 -16.80
C ARG A 361 18.66 5.75 -17.29
N ALA A 362 18.03 4.99 -16.40
CA ALA A 362 17.26 3.82 -16.82
C ALA A 362 15.90 4.21 -17.36
N GLN A 363 15.44 3.51 -18.39
CA GLN A 363 14.09 3.66 -18.95
C GLN A 363 13.06 2.93 -18.10
N VAL A 364 13.40 1.74 -17.59
CA VAL A 364 12.45 0.88 -16.87
C VAL A 364 12.86 0.67 -15.43
N MET A 365 11.91 0.80 -14.50
CA MET A 365 12.05 0.29 -13.14
C MET A 365 11.18 -0.95 -12.98
N VAL A 366 11.78 -2.11 -12.74
CA VAL A 366 11.03 -3.33 -12.40
C VAL A 366 10.96 -3.44 -10.87
N ALA A 367 9.76 -3.24 -10.31
CA ALA A 367 9.54 -3.16 -8.87
C ALA A 367 8.76 -4.37 -8.35
N THR A 368 9.21 -4.96 -7.22
CA THR A 368 8.38 -5.90 -6.47
C THR A 368 7.45 -5.14 -5.54
N GLU A 369 6.33 -5.75 -5.17
CA GLU A 369 5.28 -5.16 -4.35
C GLU A 369 5.83 -4.54 -3.05
N ALA A 370 6.59 -5.29 -2.27
CA ALA A 370 7.26 -4.80 -1.06
C ALA A 370 8.32 -3.72 -1.33
N GLY A 371 8.85 -3.64 -2.55
CA GLY A 371 9.77 -2.59 -2.99
C GLY A 371 9.05 -1.27 -3.22
N GLY A 372 7.89 -1.31 -3.84
CA GLY A 372 7.14 -0.11 -4.24
C GLY A 372 6.56 0.72 -3.09
N GLU A 373 6.53 0.22 -1.86
CA GLU A 373 6.01 0.98 -0.73
C GLU A 373 6.89 2.19 -0.37
N GLY A 374 6.25 3.36 -0.22
CA GLY A 374 6.89 4.58 0.29
C GLY A 374 7.80 5.33 -0.70
N ILE A 375 7.91 4.93 -1.96
CA ILE A 375 8.70 5.64 -2.95
C ILE A 375 7.88 6.74 -3.65
N ASN A 376 8.52 7.88 -3.94
CA ASN A 376 7.96 8.93 -4.79
C ASN A 376 8.59 8.85 -6.18
N LEU A 377 7.74 8.65 -7.20
CA LEU A 377 8.13 8.45 -8.60
C LEU A 377 7.33 9.37 -9.55
N GLN A 378 6.99 10.59 -9.11
CA GLN A 378 6.21 11.57 -9.88
C GLN A 378 6.85 11.99 -11.22
N PHE A 379 8.14 11.74 -11.42
CA PHE A 379 8.81 11.96 -12.69
C PHE A 379 8.49 10.90 -13.75
N CYS A 380 7.72 9.88 -13.40
CA CYS A 380 7.22 8.84 -14.28
C CYS A 380 5.69 8.86 -14.24
N HIS A 381 5.04 8.61 -15.37
CA HIS A 381 3.58 8.59 -15.46
C HIS A 381 3.05 7.35 -16.17
N ASN A 382 3.92 6.42 -16.58
CA ASN A 382 3.54 5.14 -17.19
C ASN A 382 3.75 3.99 -16.19
N VAL A 383 2.71 3.18 -15.99
CA VAL A 383 2.69 2.04 -15.08
C VAL A 383 2.25 0.80 -15.83
N ILE A 384 2.99 -0.28 -15.70
CA ILE A 384 2.60 -1.61 -16.16
C ILE A 384 2.43 -2.50 -14.92
N ASN A 385 1.23 -2.95 -14.65
CA ASN A 385 0.97 -4.03 -13.73
C ASN A 385 1.15 -5.36 -14.47
N TYR A 386 2.34 -5.91 -14.40
CA TYR A 386 2.66 -7.21 -14.98
C TYR A 386 1.89 -8.33 -14.28
N ASP A 387 1.84 -8.28 -12.93
CA ASP A 387 0.99 -9.13 -12.10
C ASP A 387 -0.03 -8.28 -11.36
N MET A 388 -1.31 -8.66 -11.44
CA MET A 388 -2.37 -8.00 -10.69
C MET A 388 -2.42 -8.50 -9.25
N PRO A 389 -2.37 -7.60 -8.26
CA PRO A 389 -2.65 -7.97 -6.88
C PRO A 389 -4.12 -8.40 -6.73
N TRP A 390 -4.38 -9.40 -5.92
CA TRP A 390 -5.75 -9.78 -5.56
C TRP A 390 -6.39 -8.80 -4.56
N ASN A 391 -5.56 -8.03 -3.90
CA ASN A 391 -6.00 -6.95 -3.04
C ASN A 391 -6.06 -5.63 -3.83
N PRO A 392 -7.26 -5.08 -4.05
CA PRO A 392 -7.43 -3.86 -4.81
C PRO A 392 -6.72 -2.64 -4.20
N MET A 393 -6.56 -2.58 -2.88
CA MET A 393 -5.82 -1.50 -2.20
C MET A 393 -4.35 -1.44 -2.63
N ARG A 394 -3.76 -2.59 -2.95
CA ARG A 394 -2.37 -2.63 -3.45
C ARG A 394 -2.24 -2.02 -4.84
N VAL A 395 -3.27 -2.17 -5.68
CA VAL A 395 -3.31 -1.50 -7.00
C VAL A 395 -3.31 0.01 -6.82
N GLU A 396 -4.18 0.54 -5.95
CA GLU A 396 -4.22 1.97 -5.63
C GLU A 396 -2.91 2.46 -5.01
N GLN A 397 -2.29 1.68 -4.14
CA GLN A 397 -0.98 2.01 -3.58
C GLN A 397 0.11 2.08 -4.66
N ARG A 398 0.10 1.21 -5.68
CA ARG A 398 1.03 1.27 -6.82
C ARG A 398 0.81 2.55 -7.64
N ILE A 399 -0.43 2.82 -8.02
CA ILE A 399 -0.82 4.02 -8.79
C ILE A 399 -0.45 5.29 -8.02
N GLY A 400 -0.70 5.32 -6.72
CA GLY A 400 -0.35 6.42 -5.84
C GLY A 400 1.16 6.72 -5.72
N ARG A 401 2.05 5.93 -6.34
CA ARG A 401 3.48 6.26 -6.44
C ARG A 401 3.76 7.29 -7.52
N VAL A 402 2.96 7.33 -8.55
CA VAL A 402 3.07 8.23 -9.70
C VAL A 402 1.97 9.28 -9.74
N HIS A 403 0.74 8.92 -9.37
CA HIS A 403 -0.43 9.79 -9.38
C HIS A 403 -0.58 10.54 -8.06
N ARG A 404 0.06 11.70 -7.98
CA ARG A 404 0.09 12.58 -6.80
C ARG A 404 -0.05 14.04 -7.19
N LEU A 405 -0.39 14.90 -6.22
CA LEU A 405 -0.37 16.34 -6.41
C LEU A 405 1.02 16.79 -6.90
N GLY A 406 1.05 17.54 -7.99
CA GLY A 406 2.29 17.97 -8.65
C GLY A 406 2.77 17.06 -9.78
N GLN A 407 2.05 15.98 -10.11
CA GLN A 407 2.24 15.26 -11.37
C GLN A 407 1.79 16.14 -12.53
N GLN A 408 2.64 16.32 -13.51
CA GLN A 408 2.42 17.20 -14.66
C GLN A 408 1.66 16.53 -15.80
N ASN A 409 1.79 15.21 -15.92
CA ASN A 409 1.25 14.43 -17.02
C ASN A 409 0.09 13.53 -16.56
N ASP A 410 -0.83 13.23 -17.45
CA ASP A 410 -1.81 12.19 -17.23
C ASP A 410 -1.11 10.84 -17.00
N VAL A 411 -1.67 10.04 -16.10
CA VAL A 411 -1.07 8.75 -15.73
C VAL A 411 -1.69 7.64 -16.54
N THR A 412 -0.86 6.92 -17.30
CA THR A 412 -1.28 5.78 -18.10
C THR A 412 -0.94 4.47 -17.37
N ILE A 413 -1.92 3.60 -17.24
CA ILE A 413 -1.83 2.34 -16.48
C ILE A 413 -2.20 1.19 -17.42
N TYR A 414 -1.28 0.27 -17.60
CA TYR A 414 -1.50 -0.97 -18.36
C TYR A 414 -1.58 -2.15 -17.38
N ASN A 415 -2.71 -2.86 -17.40
CA ASN A 415 -2.91 -4.07 -16.62
C ASN A 415 -2.80 -5.26 -17.56
N LEU A 416 -1.75 -6.08 -17.42
CA LEU A 416 -1.61 -7.30 -18.20
C LEU A 416 -2.41 -8.42 -17.56
N CYS A 417 -3.15 -9.17 -18.34
CA CYS A 417 -3.80 -10.40 -17.89
C CYS A 417 -3.83 -11.45 -18.99
N THR A 418 -3.78 -12.68 -18.58
CA THR A 418 -3.88 -13.83 -19.45
C THR A 418 -5.34 -14.31 -19.51
N ARG A 419 -5.82 -14.53 -20.75
CA ARG A 419 -7.21 -14.95 -21.02
C ARG A 419 -7.49 -16.34 -20.43
N ASP A 420 -8.71 -16.54 -19.95
CA ASP A 420 -9.20 -17.80 -19.36
C ASP A 420 -8.28 -18.30 -18.24
N THR A 421 -7.85 -17.38 -17.38
CA THR A 421 -7.10 -17.67 -16.18
C THR A 421 -7.66 -16.90 -14.98
N ILE A 422 -7.18 -17.25 -13.79
CA ILE A 422 -7.53 -16.55 -12.55
C ILE A 422 -7.25 -15.05 -12.61
N GLU A 423 -6.25 -14.61 -13.40
CA GLU A 423 -5.96 -13.18 -13.53
C GLU A 423 -7.09 -12.42 -14.23
N GLU A 424 -7.63 -12.98 -15.30
CA GLU A 424 -8.77 -12.37 -16.00
C GLU A 424 -9.99 -12.25 -15.08
N TYR A 425 -10.29 -13.31 -14.33
CA TYR A 425 -11.44 -13.29 -13.41
C TYR A 425 -11.28 -12.24 -12.31
N ILE A 426 -10.07 -12.07 -11.79
CA ILE A 426 -9.76 -11.04 -10.81
C ILE A 426 -9.85 -9.64 -11.42
N ILE A 427 -9.34 -9.43 -12.63
CA ILE A 427 -9.42 -8.12 -13.30
C ILE A 427 -10.88 -7.76 -13.59
N ARG A 428 -11.68 -8.70 -14.05
CA ARG A 428 -13.13 -8.47 -14.25
C ARG A 428 -13.82 -8.08 -12.95
N LEU A 429 -13.55 -8.79 -11.86
CA LEU A 429 -14.05 -8.45 -10.52
C LEU A 429 -13.69 -7.01 -10.13
N LEU A 430 -12.42 -6.64 -10.26
CA LEU A 430 -11.90 -5.34 -9.85
C LEU A 430 -12.37 -4.20 -10.76
N HIS A 431 -12.42 -4.43 -12.06
CA HIS A 431 -12.72 -3.40 -13.05
C HIS A 431 -14.23 -3.24 -13.30
N GLU A 432 -14.93 -4.35 -13.60
CA GLU A 432 -16.34 -4.31 -14.02
C GLU A 432 -17.28 -4.19 -12.83
N LYS A 433 -16.98 -4.86 -11.71
CA LYS A 433 -17.88 -4.92 -10.56
C LYS A 433 -17.60 -3.86 -9.49
N ILE A 434 -16.32 -3.59 -9.20
CA ILE A 434 -15.95 -2.62 -8.17
C ILE A 434 -15.65 -1.25 -8.78
N ASN A 435 -15.41 -1.20 -10.09
CA ASN A 435 -14.97 0.02 -10.80
C ASN A 435 -13.75 0.69 -10.11
N LEU A 436 -12.82 -0.16 -9.64
CA LEU A 436 -11.72 0.19 -8.76
C LEU A 436 -10.95 1.43 -9.21
N PHE A 437 -10.69 1.54 -10.51
CA PHE A 437 -9.83 2.59 -11.05
C PHE A 437 -10.49 3.98 -11.07
N GLN A 438 -11.80 4.05 -10.83
CA GLN A 438 -12.55 5.29 -10.68
C GLN A 438 -12.78 5.68 -9.22
N LEU A 439 -12.58 4.73 -8.28
CA LEU A 439 -12.76 5.01 -6.85
C LEU A 439 -11.69 5.98 -6.33
N VAL A 440 -12.10 6.83 -5.45
CA VAL A 440 -11.20 7.67 -4.66
C VAL A 440 -10.57 6.80 -3.56
N VAL A 441 -9.30 7.08 -3.25
CA VAL A 441 -8.59 6.36 -2.19
C VAL A 441 -9.36 6.44 -0.88
N GLY A 442 -9.67 5.27 -0.30
CA GLY A 442 -10.47 5.13 0.93
C GLY A 442 -11.94 4.76 0.71
N GLU A 443 -12.51 4.97 -0.47
CA GLU A 443 -13.88 4.53 -0.77
C GLU A 443 -14.00 3.01 -0.77
N LEU A 444 -12.98 2.33 -1.30
CA LEU A 444 -12.93 0.88 -1.31
C LEU A 444 -12.96 0.27 0.09
N ASP A 445 -12.23 0.85 1.05
CA ASP A 445 -12.27 0.39 2.45
C ASP A 445 -13.70 0.45 2.99
N THR A 446 -14.43 1.52 2.67
CA THR A 446 -15.82 1.71 3.10
C THR A 446 -16.75 0.67 2.45
N ILE A 447 -16.56 0.34 1.18
CA ILE A 447 -17.33 -0.70 0.48
C ILE A 447 -17.08 -2.08 1.09
N LEU A 448 -15.81 -2.44 1.29
CA LEU A 448 -15.44 -3.72 1.88
C LEU A 448 -15.99 -3.92 3.29
N GLU A 449 -16.08 -2.84 4.06
CA GLU A 449 -16.62 -2.89 5.42
C GLU A 449 -18.14 -3.05 5.48
N GLN A 450 -18.90 -2.53 4.51
CA GLN A 450 -20.34 -2.74 4.43
C GLN A 450 -20.70 -4.23 4.32
N VAL A 451 -19.83 -5.01 3.68
CA VAL A 451 -20.01 -6.47 3.53
C VAL A 451 -19.24 -7.28 4.58
N ASP A 452 -18.76 -6.63 5.68
CA ASP A 452 -17.90 -7.25 6.73
C ASP A 452 -16.66 -7.97 6.16
N LEU A 453 -16.18 -7.50 5.01
CA LEU A 453 -14.98 -8.00 4.35
C LEU A 453 -13.81 -7.06 4.66
N LYS A 454 -12.91 -7.46 5.56
CA LYS A 454 -11.59 -6.82 5.69
C LYS A 454 -10.70 -7.24 4.51
N GLU A 455 -9.74 -6.38 4.13
CA GLU A 455 -8.78 -6.67 3.05
C GLU A 455 -8.25 -8.12 3.04
N LYS A 456 -7.78 -8.61 4.18
CA LYS A 456 -7.28 -9.98 4.32
C LYS A 456 -8.37 -11.05 4.18
N LYS A 457 -9.63 -10.71 4.44
CA LYS A 457 -10.76 -11.62 4.26
C LYS A 457 -11.15 -11.71 2.78
N LEU A 458 -11.12 -10.61 2.02
CA LEU A 458 -11.40 -10.62 0.60
C LEU A 458 -10.42 -11.53 -0.16
N GLU A 459 -9.12 -11.34 0.05
CA GLU A 459 -8.08 -12.17 -0.55
C GLU A 459 -8.26 -13.66 -0.18
N LYS A 460 -8.56 -13.95 1.08
CA LYS A 460 -8.87 -15.32 1.54
C LYS A 460 -10.13 -15.90 0.92
N ASN A 461 -11.19 -15.11 0.75
CA ASN A 461 -12.43 -15.55 0.11
C ASN A 461 -12.20 -15.87 -1.37
N ILE A 462 -11.46 -15.02 -2.08
CA ILE A 462 -11.07 -15.29 -3.46
C ILE A 462 -10.27 -16.59 -3.53
N MET A 463 -9.26 -16.75 -2.66
CA MET A 463 -8.47 -17.98 -2.57
C MET A 463 -9.34 -19.22 -2.32
N LYS A 464 -10.30 -19.12 -1.42
CA LYS A 464 -11.21 -20.21 -1.09
C LYS A 464 -12.09 -20.58 -2.27
N ILE A 465 -12.64 -19.60 -2.97
CA ILE A 465 -13.44 -19.82 -4.20
C ILE A 465 -12.62 -20.62 -5.22
N VAL A 466 -11.39 -20.19 -5.49
CA VAL A 466 -10.51 -20.80 -6.50
C VAL A 466 -10.18 -22.27 -6.18
N LEU A 467 -10.00 -22.59 -4.90
CA LEU A 467 -9.62 -23.94 -4.47
C LEU A 467 -10.79 -24.91 -4.31
N GLU A 468 -11.95 -24.40 -3.91
CA GLU A 468 -13.14 -25.22 -3.67
C GLU A 468 -13.97 -25.45 -4.92
N ALA A 469 -13.79 -24.64 -5.96
CA ALA A 469 -14.50 -24.80 -7.23
C ALA A 469 -14.07 -26.10 -7.94
N GLU A 470 -15.03 -26.75 -8.54
CA GLU A 470 -14.81 -28.00 -9.30
C GLU A 470 -14.15 -27.73 -10.65
N ASP A 471 -14.54 -26.62 -11.27
CA ASP A 471 -14.05 -26.16 -12.57
C ASP A 471 -13.92 -24.62 -12.64
N ASP A 472 -13.45 -24.12 -13.77
CA ASP A 472 -13.25 -22.69 -13.98
C ASP A 472 -14.56 -21.92 -14.17
N GLU A 473 -15.61 -22.55 -14.66
CA GLU A 473 -16.93 -21.93 -14.77
C GLU A 473 -17.55 -21.67 -13.39
N GLU A 474 -17.33 -22.59 -12.45
CA GLU A 474 -17.73 -22.37 -11.06
C GLU A 474 -16.91 -21.24 -10.41
N VAL A 475 -15.62 -21.14 -10.70
CA VAL A 475 -14.78 -19.99 -10.25
C VAL A 475 -15.36 -18.70 -10.77
N LYS A 476 -15.64 -18.59 -12.08
CA LYS A 476 -16.24 -17.39 -12.70
C LYS A 476 -17.55 -17.01 -12.04
N ARG A 477 -18.45 -17.96 -11.86
CA ARG A 477 -19.76 -17.77 -11.24
C ARG A 477 -19.64 -17.24 -9.80
N ARG A 478 -18.84 -17.90 -8.95
CA ARG A 478 -18.66 -17.51 -7.54
C ARG A 478 -17.97 -16.15 -7.39
N LEU A 479 -16.99 -15.84 -8.23
CA LEU A 479 -16.36 -14.52 -8.26
C LEU A 479 -17.30 -13.43 -8.75
N SER A 480 -18.17 -13.72 -9.73
CA SER A 480 -19.22 -12.79 -10.16
C SER A 480 -20.21 -12.49 -9.01
N GLN A 481 -20.67 -13.49 -8.29
CA GLN A 481 -21.54 -13.31 -7.11
C GLN A 481 -20.89 -12.45 -6.03
N LEU A 482 -19.60 -12.68 -5.76
CA LEU A 482 -18.84 -11.84 -4.84
C LEU A 482 -18.77 -10.38 -5.35
N GLY A 483 -18.57 -10.20 -6.65
CA GLY A 483 -18.56 -8.89 -7.29
C GLY A 483 -19.91 -8.17 -7.19
N ASP A 484 -21.01 -8.87 -7.41
CA ASP A 484 -22.36 -8.30 -7.27
C ASP A 484 -22.60 -7.83 -5.83
N THR A 485 -22.23 -8.64 -4.84
CA THR A 485 -22.31 -8.26 -3.43
C THR A 485 -21.49 -6.99 -3.11
N LEU A 486 -20.32 -6.83 -3.69
CA LEU A 486 -19.48 -5.64 -3.53
C LEU A 486 -20.06 -4.42 -4.26
N SER A 487 -20.64 -4.62 -5.44
CA SER A 487 -21.31 -3.57 -6.21
C SER A 487 -22.57 -3.05 -5.49
N ASP A 488 -23.38 -3.94 -4.93
CA ASP A 488 -24.54 -3.55 -4.12
C ASP A 488 -24.12 -2.74 -2.89
N ALA A 489 -23.06 -3.15 -2.21
CA ALA A 489 -22.48 -2.40 -1.10
C ALA A 489 -21.98 -1.00 -1.54
N GLN A 490 -21.37 -0.89 -2.71
CA GLN A 490 -20.97 0.39 -3.29
C GLN A 490 -22.18 1.30 -3.55
N HIS A 491 -23.26 0.77 -4.11
CA HIS A 491 -24.50 1.52 -4.32
C HIS A 491 -25.11 2.01 -3.00
N LEU A 492 -25.06 1.20 -1.95
CA LEU A 492 -25.53 1.60 -0.62
C LEU A 492 -24.67 2.72 -0.01
N VAL A 493 -23.35 2.62 -0.15
CA VAL A 493 -22.41 3.66 0.29
C VAL A 493 -22.65 4.99 -0.44
N ASN A 494 -22.92 4.93 -1.75
CA ASN A 494 -23.17 6.12 -2.56
C ASN A 494 -24.54 6.76 -2.28
N LYS A 495 -25.57 5.97 -1.94
CA LYS A 495 -26.92 6.47 -1.60
C LYS A 495 -27.04 7.00 -0.17
N GLN A 496 -26.22 6.53 0.76
CA GLN A 496 -26.16 7.02 2.12
C GLN A 496 -24.75 7.56 2.36
N PRO A 497 -24.52 8.89 2.21
CA PRO A 497 -23.30 9.52 2.71
C PRO A 497 -23.16 9.08 4.17
N SER A 498 -22.09 8.38 4.49
CA SER A 498 -21.96 7.81 5.84
C SER A 498 -21.94 8.97 6.83
N ARG A 499 -22.85 8.95 7.82
CA ARG A 499 -22.90 9.92 8.93
C ARG A 499 -21.51 10.15 9.55
N LEU A 500 -20.68 9.11 9.52
CA LEU A 500 -19.29 9.20 9.92
C LEU A 500 -18.44 10.07 8.97
N LYS A 501 -18.69 10.02 7.66
CA LYS A 501 -17.94 10.84 6.67
C LYS A 501 -18.24 12.33 6.90
N ASP A 502 -19.48 12.67 7.23
CA ASP A 502 -19.88 14.05 7.55
C ASP A 502 -19.27 14.55 8.86
N VAL A 503 -19.09 13.69 9.84
CA VAL A 503 -18.40 14.00 11.11
C VAL A 503 -16.90 14.19 10.89
N LEU A 504 -16.29 13.39 10.01
CA LEU A 504 -14.85 13.45 9.71
C LEU A 504 -14.48 14.55 8.70
N ASN A 505 -15.46 15.16 8.01
CA ASN A 505 -15.30 16.38 7.21
C ASN A 505 -15.76 17.59 8.03
N PRO A 506 -14.89 18.07 8.90
CA PRO A 506 -15.26 19.14 9.82
C PRO A 506 -15.36 20.51 9.17
#